data_d829238f867e2b2c2971a64be8374923
#
_entry.id   d829238f867e2b2c2971a64be8374923
#
_cell.length_a   1.000
_cell.length_b   1.000
_cell.length_c   1.000
_cell.angle_alpha   90.00
_cell.angle_beta   90.00
_cell.angle_gamma   90.00
#
_symmetry.space_group_name_H-M   'P 1'
#
loop_
_entity.id
_entity.type
_entity.pdbx_description
1 polymer ?
#
loop_
_entity_poly.entity_id
_entity_poly.type
_entity_poly.pdbx_seq_one_letter_code
_entity_poly.pdbx_strand_id
1 'polypeptide(L)'
;MNGDGSMKKKHTGLIIAATSIFMTVLVILNLFTFNSCMSKAKKYAAENMLAILQTIRINMQSRKYDEGRVAKAQTEVIFTAIENSDKETFKALFSQKALADCGNADEQIDDFMERFGGKITSWKYSGMSASGDVEYGEYKQSEIWAMTEFEYGGNAYVMFFHTFPIDINNPENVGIYNI
;
A
#
# COMPACT_ATOMS: atom_id res chain seq x y z
N MET A 1 -69.51 27.34 2.64
CA MET A 1 -68.61 26.78 1.68
C MET A 1 -67.16 26.94 2.20
N ASN A 2 -66.66 26.04 3.00
CA ASN A 2 -65.27 26.06 3.52
C ASN A 2 -64.78 24.61 3.67
N GLY A 3 -64.33 24.01 2.58
CA GLY A 3 -63.92 22.61 2.60
C GLY A 3 -62.69 22.22 1.74
N ASP A 4 -62.07 23.19 1.04
CA ASP A 4 -61.06 22.82 0.00
C ASP A 4 -59.60 23.11 0.38
N GLY A 5 -59.31 23.77 1.49
CA GLY A 5 -57.92 24.13 1.87
C GLY A 5 -57.16 23.04 2.65
N SER A 6 -57.85 22.09 3.27
CA SER A 6 -57.23 21.09 4.15
C SER A 6 -56.62 19.92 3.40
N MET A 7 -57.22 19.51 2.28
CA MET A 7 -56.73 18.37 1.48
C MET A 7 -55.43 18.70 0.72
N LYS A 8 -55.27 19.90 0.18
CA LYS A 8 -54.05 20.31 -0.53
C LYS A 8 -52.82 20.34 0.37
N LYS A 9 -52.92 20.78 1.63
CA LYS A 9 -51.79 20.82 2.57
C LYS A 9 -51.29 19.42 2.98
N LYS A 10 -52.20 18.42 3.08
CA LYS A 10 -51.77 17.03 3.40
C LYS A 10 -51.00 16.38 2.24
N HIS A 11 -51.39 16.59 1.00
CA HIS A 11 -50.67 16.06 -0.16
C HIS A 11 -49.29 16.68 -0.36
N THR A 12 -49.14 17.99 -0.12
CA THR A 12 -47.82 18.65 -0.23
C THR A 12 -46.84 18.16 0.83
N GLY A 13 -47.28 17.96 2.08
CA GLY A 13 -46.46 17.41 3.14
C GLY A 13 -46.01 15.98 2.86
N LEU A 14 -46.88 15.14 2.28
CA LEU A 14 -46.54 13.76 1.91
C LEU A 14 -45.52 13.69 0.77
N ILE A 15 -45.62 14.58 -0.22
CA ILE A 15 -44.66 14.64 -1.35
C ILE A 15 -43.30 15.10 -0.85
N ILE A 16 -43.20 16.10 0.03
CA ILE A 16 -41.93 16.57 0.59
C ILE A 16 -41.25 15.49 1.43
N ALA A 17 -42.02 14.75 2.23
CA ALA A 17 -41.49 13.64 3.01
C ALA A 17 -40.96 12.49 2.12
N ALA A 18 -41.69 12.13 1.07
CA ALA A 18 -41.29 11.09 0.12
C ALA A 18 -40.04 11.46 -0.65
N THR A 19 -39.89 12.71 -1.10
CA THR A 19 -38.68 13.18 -1.80
C THR A 19 -37.45 13.22 -0.87
N SER A 20 -37.61 13.61 0.39
CA SER A 20 -36.54 13.60 1.38
C SER A 20 -36.04 12.19 1.66
N ILE A 21 -36.95 11.23 1.85
CA ILE A 21 -36.58 9.82 2.06
C ILE A 21 -35.87 9.27 0.83
N PHE A 22 -36.37 9.57 -0.39
CA PHE A 22 -35.75 9.10 -1.62
C PHE A 22 -34.32 9.64 -1.81
N MET A 23 -34.08 10.92 -1.53
CA MET A 23 -32.76 11.54 -1.58
C MET A 23 -31.81 10.93 -0.55
N THR A 24 -32.27 10.63 0.66
CA THR A 24 -31.47 9.99 1.71
C THR A 24 -31.06 8.56 1.30
N VAL A 25 -31.99 7.79 0.73
CA VAL A 25 -31.70 6.44 0.22
C VAL A 25 -30.69 6.47 -0.92
N LEU A 26 -30.81 7.45 -1.85
CA LEU A 26 -29.85 7.64 -2.96
C LEU A 26 -28.44 7.96 -2.44
N VAL A 27 -28.29 8.79 -1.43
CA VAL A 27 -27.00 9.12 -0.80
C VAL A 27 -26.41 7.87 -0.13
N ILE A 28 -27.20 7.12 0.61
CA ILE A 28 -26.77 5.89 1.26
C ILE A 28 -26.32 4.84 0.22
N LEU A 29 -27.07 4.65 -0.86
CA LEU A 29 -26.72 3.73 -1.94
C LEU A 29 -25.42 4.15 -2.64
N ASN A 30 -25.19 5.45 -2.86
CA ASN A 30 -23.94 5.95 -3.42
C ASN A 30 -22.75 5.73 -2.49
N LEU A 31 -22.91 5.90 -1.17
CA LEU A 31 -21.87 5.59 -0.19
C LEU A 31 -21.54 4.09 -0.14
N PHE A 32 -22.56 3.23 -0.23
CA PHE A 32 -22.34 1.77 -0.27
C PHE A 32 -21.63 1.33 -1.56
N THR A 33 -22.01 1.86 -2.71
CA THR A 33 -21.34 1.53 -4.00
C THR A 33 -19.93 2.07 -4.05
N PHE A 34 -19.68 3.27 -3.52
CA PHE A 34 -18.34 3.86 -3.44
C PHE A 34 -17.42 3.03 -2.54
N ASN A 35 -17.89 2.65 -1.33
CA ASN A 35 -17.12 1.80 -0.43
C ASN A 35 -16.84 0.40 -1.02
N SER A 36 -17.81 -0.18 -1.73
CA SER A 36 -17.62 -1.47 -2.42
C SER A 36 -16.61 -1.36 -3.56
N CYS A 37 -16.62 -0.26 -4.32
CA CYS A 37 -15.65 0.00 -5.38
C CYS A 37 -14.23 0.19 -4.80
N MET A 38 -14.10 0.94 -3.72
CA MET A 38 -12.83 1.15 -3.03
C MET A 38 -12.26 -0.15 -2.44
N SER A 39 -13.10 -1.01 -1.87
CA SER A 39 -12.65 -2.30 -1.34
C SER A 39 -12.16 -3.24 -2.45
N LYS A 40 -12.83 -3.25 -3.62
CA LYS A 40 -12.39 -4.00 -4.79
C LYS A 40 -11.09 -3.46 -5.37
N ALA A 41 -10.93 -2.13 -5.44
CA ALA A 41 -9.71 -1.51 -5.91
C ALA A 41 -8.52 -1.82 -4.99
N LYS A 42 -8.70 -1.78 -3.66
CA LYS A 42 -7.68 -2.19 -2.68
C LYS A 42 -7.30 -3.65 -2.82
N LYS A 43 -8.28 -4.55 -2.96
CA LYS A 43 -8.03 -5.97 -3.17
C LYS A 43 -7.27 -6.23 -4.47
N TYR A 44 -7.65 -5.57 -5.57
CA TYR A 44 -6.97 -5.68 -6.86
C TYR A 44 -5.53 -5.13 -6.80
N ALA A 45 -5.30 -4.03 -6.08
CA ALA A 45 -3.96 -3.49 -5.85
C ALA A 45 -3.09 -4.47 -5.03
N ALA A 46 -3.64 -5.07 -3.97
CA ALA A 46 -2.93 -6.05 -3.15
C ALA A 46 -2.61 -7.34 -3.92
N GLU A 47 -3.54 -7.85 -4.74
CA GLU A 47 -3.32 -9.03 -5.59
C GLU A 47 -2.24 -8.75 -6.66
N ASN A 48 -2.27 -7.58 -7.29
CA ASN A 48 -1.23 -7.17 -8.24
C ASN A 48 0.13 -7.00 -7.57
N MET A 49 0.18 -6.47 -6.36
CA MET A 49 1.39 -6.28 -5.59
C MET A 49 2.01 -7.62 -5.19
N LEU A 50 1.18 -8.56 -4.75
CA LEU A 50 1.64 -9.93 -4.48
C LEU A 50 2.18 -10.61 -5.74
N ALA A 51 1.52 -10.41 -6.89
CA ALA A 51 1.99 -10.91 -8.18
C ALA A 51 3.32 -10.26 -8.61
N ILE A 52 3.53 -8.97 -8.34
CA ILE A 52 4.81 -8.29 -8.57
C ILE A 52 5.90 -8.89 -7.68
N LEU A 53 5.64 -9.08 -6.39
CA LEU A 53 6.58 -9.72 -5.46
C LEU A 53 6.91 -11.16 -5.88
N GLN A 54 5.92 -11.93 -6.32
CA GLN A 54 6.13 -13.28 -6.86
C GLN A 54 6.91 -13.24 -8.16
N THR A 55 6.65 -12.30 -9.06
CA THR A 55 7.39 -12.12 -10.31
C THR A 55 8.83 -11.71 -10.05
N ILE A 56 9.07 -10.82 -9.09
CA ILE A 56 10.42 -10.48 -8.60
C ILE A 56 11.11 -11.76 -8.12
N ARG A 57 10.44 -12.56 -7.28
CA ARG A 57 10.98 -13.81 -6.73
C ARG A 57 11.28 -14.87 -7.81
N ILE A 58 10.44 -15.00 -8.83
CA ILE A 58 10.64 -15.93 -9.96
C ILE A 58 11.78 -15.45 -10.87
N ASN A 59 11.85 -14.14 -11.14
CA ASN A 59 12.94 -13.58 -11.96
C ASN A 59 14.29 -13.62 -11.26
N MET A 60 14.33 -13.73 -9.94
CA MET A 60 15.54 -13.92 -9.15
C MET A 60 16.21 -15.28 -9.39
N GLN A 61 15.46 -16.32 -9.79
CA GLN A 61 15.98 -17.65 -10.09
C GLN A 61 16.48 -17.79 -11.53
N SER A 62 16.36 -16.75 -12.35
CA SER A 62 16.81 -16.77 -13.75
C SER A 62 18.10 -15.94 -13.91
N ARG A 63 18.92 -16.29 -14.93
CA ARG A 63 20.16 -15.57 -15.34
C ARG A 63 19.96 -14.08 -15.68
N LYS A 64 18.79 -13.49 -15.39
CA LYS A 64 18.40 -12.10 -15.65
C LYS A 64 18.18 -11.30 -14.36
N TYR A 65 18.72 -11.76 -13.25
CA TYR A 65 18.62 -11.00 -12.00
C TYR A 65 19.34 -9.66 -12.14
N ASP A 66 18.64 -8.59 -11.76
CA ASP A 66 19.10 -7.21 -11.85
C ASP A 66 18.68 -6.50 -10.57
N GLU A 67 19.66 -6.25 -9.71
CA GLU A 67 19.45 -5.64 -8.39
C GLU A 67 18.79 -4.26 -8.50
N GLY A 68 19.13 -3.49 -9.54
CA GLY A 68 18.56 -2.16 -9.75
C GLY A 68 17.06 -2.21 -10.05
N ARG A 69 16.63 -3.17 -10.86
CA ARG A 69 15.19 -3.39 -11.11
C ARG A 69 14.47 -3.88 -9.87
N VAL A 70 15.10 -4.75 -9.10
CA VAL A 70 14.52 -5.25 -7.84
C VAL A 70 14.35 -4.12 -6.84
N ALA A 71 15.39 -3.32 -6.61
CA ALA A 71 15.35 -2.17 -5.71
C ALA A 71 14.25 -1.17 -6.12
N LYS A 72 14.19 -0.83 -7.42
CA LYS A 72 13.15 0.07 -7.93
C LYS A 72 11.75 -0.48 -7.74
N ALA A 73 11.53 -1.75 -8.07
CA ALA A 73 10.22 -2.39 -7.90
C ALA A 73 9.80 -2.46 -6.42
N GLN A 74 10.72 -2.76 -5.51
CA GLN A 74 10.44 -2.70 -4.06
C GLN A 74 10.11 -1.29 -3.60
N THR A 75 10.83 -0.28 -4.08
CA THR A 75 10.51 1.14 -3.82
C THR A 75 9.09 1.48 -4.24
N GLU A 76 8.67 1.08 -5.45
CA GLU A 76 7.31 1.29 -5.95
C GLU A 76 6.26 0.64 -5.03
N VAL A 77 6.51 -0.58 -4.56
CA VAL A 77 5.61 -1.28 -3.63
C VAL A 77 5.54 -0.59 -2.28
N ILE A 78 6.68 -0.18 -1.70
CA ILE A 78 6.76 0.56 -0.44
C ILE A 78 5.88 1.82 -0.52
N PHE A 79 6.13 2.68 -1.52
CA PHE A 79 5.41 3.94 -1.63
C PHE A 79 3.93 3.76 -1.97
N THR A 80 3.59 2.76 -2.78
CA THR A 80 2.18 2.41 -3.03
C THR A 80 1.45 2.01 -1.75
N ALA A 81 2.09 1.22 -0.88
CA ALA A 81 1.51 0.86 0.41
C ALA A 81 1.33 2.07 1.32
N ILE A 82 2.32 2.97 1.36
CA ILE A 82 2.26 4.22 2.14
C ILE A 82 1.16 5.14 1.60
N GLU A 83 1.10 5.37 0.28
CA GLU A 83 0.10 6.23 -0.36
C GLU A 83 -1.34 5.74 -0.11
N ASN A 84 -1.53 4.43 -0.06
CA ASN A 84 -2.83 3.82 0.21
C ASN A 84 -3.13 3.61 1.71
N SER A 85 -2.19 3.94 2.61
CA SER A 85 -2.27 3.62 4.04
C SER A 85 -2.51 2.13 4.30
N ASP A 86 -1.90 1.26 3.45
CA ASP A 86 -2.05 -0.18 3.49
C ASP A 86 -0.97 -0.81 4.39
N LYS A 87 -1.26 -0.86 5.69
CA LYS A 87 -0.37 -1.39 6.72
C LYS A 87 -0.01 -2.87 6.49
N GLU A 88 -0.98 -3.67 6.08
CA GLU A 88 -0.79 -5.10 5.90
C GLU A 88 0.21 -5.37 4.77
N THR A 89 0.04 -4.69 3.64
CA THR A 89 0.99 -4.78 2.54
C THR A 89 2.36 -4.25 2.92
N PHE A 90 2.43 -3.11 3.63
CA PHE A 90 3.69 -2.55 4.09
C PHE A 90 4.42 -3.51 5.04
N LYS A 91 3.72 -4.10 6.02
CA LYS A 91 4.27 -5.10 6.94
C LYS A 91 4.76 -6.36 6.21
N ALA A 92 4.02 -6.82 5.19
CA ALA A 92 4.38 -8.00 4.42
C ALA A 92 5.67 -7.86 3.59
N LEU A 93 6.19 -6.63 3.41
CA LEU A 93 7.47 -6.38 2.76
C LEU A 93 8.67 -6.75 3.65
N PHE A 94 8.49 -6.73 4.98
CA PHE A 94 9.58 -7.01 5.92
C PHE A 94 9.86 -8.51 6.02
N SER A 95 11.12 -8.82 6.26
CA SER A 95 11.54 -10.20 6.52
C SER A 95 11.00 -10.70 7.87
N GLN A 96 10.82 -12.01 7.97
CA GLN A 96 10.39 -12.62 9.24
C GLN A 96 11.36 -12.30 10.37
N LYS A 97 12.67 -12.31 10.05
CA LYS A 97 13.71 -11.98 11.01
C LYS A 97 13.61 -10.52 11.48
N ALA A 98 13.43 -9.56 10.57
CA ALA A 98 13.29 -8.15 10.94
C ALA A 98 12.11 -7.93 11.88
N LEU A 99 10.96 -8.53 11.57
CA LEU A 99 9.77 -8.43 12.41
C LEU A 99 9.96 -9.06 13.79
N ALA A 100 10.71 -10.18 13.86
CA ALA A 100 11.01 -10.85 15.13
C ALA A 100 12.02 -10.06 15.98
N ASP A 101 13.06 -9.50 15.35
CA ASP A 101 14.12 -8.76 16.03
C ASP A 101 13.63 -7.40 16.55
N CYS A 102 12.67 -6.77 15.89
CA CYS A 102 12.15 -5.46 16.24
C CYS A 102 11.37 -5.44 17.56
N GLY A 103 10.74 -6.56 17.96
CA GLY A 103 9.98 -6.70 19.22
C GLY A 103 8.68 -5.90 19.30
N ASN A 104 8.59 -4.73 18.66
CA ASN A 104 7.40 -3.85 18.60
C ASN A 104 7.12 -3.38 17.16
N ALA A 105 7.31 -4.25 16.19
CA ALA A 105 7.18 -3.92 14.76
C ALA A 105 5.80 -3.33 14.41
N ASP A 106 4.72 -3.87 14.99
CA ASP A 106 3.36 -3.37 14.72
C ASP A 106 3.17 -1.92 15.18
N GLU A 107 3.69 -1.57 16.36
CA GLU A 107 3.64 -0.21 16.89
C GLU A 107 4.44 0.76 15.99
N GLN A 108 5.65 0.38 15.58
CA GLN A 108 6.48 1.21 14.69
C GLN A 108 5.86 1.40 13.31
N ILE A 109 5.24 0.37 12.76
CA ILE A 109 4.50 0.46 11.48
C ILE A 109 3.28 1.37 11.65
N ASP A 110 2.57 1.27 12.77
CA ASP A 110 1.42 2.11 13.06
C ASP A 110 1.81 3.59 13.15
N ASP A 111 2.86 3.90 13.89
CA ASP A 111 3.40 5.26 14.01
C ASP A 111 3.87 5.81 12.67
N PHE A 112 4.56 4.98 11.87
CA PHE A 112 5.01 5.35 10.54
C PHE A 112 3.82 5.67 9.61
N MET A 113 2.80 4.81 9.60
CA MET A 113 1.60 5.00 8.78
C MET A 113 0.72 6.16 9.26
N GLU A 114 0.64 6.41 10.56
CA GLU A 114 -0.03 7.60 11.09
C GLU A 114 0.65 8.89 10.62
N ARG A 115 1.97 8.87 10.58
CA ARG A 115 2.76 10.02 10.15
C ARG A 115 2.71 10.24 8.64
N PHE A 116 2.94 9.23 7.82
CA PHE A 116 3.17 9.35 6.38
C PHE A 116 2.04 8.81 5.50
N GLY A 117 1.22 7.89 6.00
CA GLY A 117 0.20 7.19 5.21
C GLY A 117 -0.77 8.14 4.52
N GLY A 118 -0.88 8.02 3.20
CA GLY A 118 -1.74 8.85 2.37
C GLY A 118 -1.35 10.33 2.26
N LYS A 119 -0.18 10.72 2.73
CA LYS A 119 0.24 12.13 2.85
C LYS A 119 1.49 12.48 2.03
N ILE A 120 2.18 11.49 1.47
CA ILE A 120 3.33 11.70 0.59
C ILE A 120 2.83 12.25 -0.74
N THR A 121 3.40 13.36 -1.22
CA THR A 121 2.95 14.07 -2.41
C THR A 121 3.75 13.72 -3.66
N SER A 122 5.00 13.34 -3.49
CA SER A 122 5.88 12.87 -4.57
C SER A 122 7.01 12.02 -4.03
N TRP A 123 7.53 11.11 -4.86
CA TRP A 123 8.73 10.36 -4.54
C TRP A 123 9.52 10.01 -5.81
N LYS A 124 10.82 9.78 -5.62
CA LYS A 124 11.73 9.44 -6.69
C LYS A 124 12.78 8.46 -6.19
N TYR A 125 12.91 7.33 -6.86
CA TYR A 125 14.03 6.41 -6.66
C TYR A 125 15.34 7.10 -7.03
N SER A 126 16.30 7.14 -6.11
CA SER A 126 17.55 7.90 -6.27
C SER A 126 18.76 7.02 -6.53
N GLY A 127 18.73 5.76 -6.15
CA GLY A 127 19.81 4.82 -6.40
C GLY A 127 19.91 3.69 -5.39
N MET A 128 20.91 2.85 -5.59
CA MET A 128 21.20 1.72 -4.71
C MET A 128 22.68 1.34 -4.72
N SER A 129 23.08 0.58 -3.71
CA SER A 129 24.26 -0.29 -3.73
C SER A 129 23.81 -1.74 -3.48
N ALA A 130 24.54 -2.69 -4.04
CA ALA A 130 24.25 -4.09 -3.84
C ALA A 130 25.52 -4.88 -3.64
N SER A 131 25.39 -5.97 -2.86
CA SER A 131 26.39 -7.03 -2.74
C SER A 131 25.69 -8.37 -2.83
N GLY A 132 26.44 -9.43 -3.16
CA GLY A 132 25.85 -10.74 -3.27
C GLY A 132 26.88 -11.83 -3.39
N ASP A 133 26.47 -13.04 -3.01
CA ASP A 133 27.23 -14.27 -3.22
C ASP A 133 26.64 -15.03 -4.40
N VAL A 134 27.52 -15.37 -5.37
CA VAL A 134 27.15 -16.06 -6.62
C VAL A 134 27.95 -17.33 -6.75
N GLU A 135 27.27 -18.47 -6.79
CA GLU A 135 27.88 -19.77 -6.98
C GLU A 135 27.33 -20.42 -8.26
N TYR A 136 28.24 -20.88 -9.14
CA TYR A 136 27.89 -21.46 -10.46
C TYR A 136 26.96 -20.59 -11.33
N GLY A 137 27.02 -19.24 -11.18
CA GLY A 137 26.20 -18.29 -11.93
C GLY A 137 24.78 -18.10 -11.37
N GLU A 138 24.51 -18.61 -10.17
CA GLU A 138 23.27 -18.43 -9.43
C GLU A 138 23.52 -17.63 -8.15
N TYR A 139 22.67 -16.65 -7.86
CA TYR A 139 22.74 -15.92 -6.60
C TYR A 139 22.35 -16.84 -5.44
N LYS A 140 23.22 -16.97 -4.46
CA LYS A 140 22.96 -17.63 -3.16
C LYS A 140 22.47 -16.63 -2.14
N GLN A 141 22.98 -15.40 -2.22
CA GLN A 141 22.55 -14.26 -1.43
C GLN A 141 22.60 -13.01 -2.29
N SER A 142 21.68 -12.10 -2.06
CA SER A 142 21.73 -10.74 -2.59
C SER A 142 21.27 -9.79 -1.50
N GLU A 143 22.02 -8.75 -1.31
CA GLU A 143 21.80 -7.68 -0.34
C GLU A 143 21.76 -6.34 -1.07
N ILE A 144 20.74 -5.55 -0.82
CA ILE A 144 20.53 -4.26 -1.48
C ILE A 144 20.28 -3.18 -0.44
N TRP A 145 20.98 -2.07 -0.60
CA TRP A 145 20.74 -0.82 0.12
C TRP A 145 20.19 0.19 -0.91
N ALA A 146 18.95 0.59 -0.77
CA ALA A 146 18.30 1.50 -1.70
C ALA A 146 17.97 2.84 -1.04
N MET A 147 17.96 3.88 -1.86
CA MET A 147 17.71 5.25 -1.46
C MET A 147 16.60 5.85 -2.31
N THR A 148 15.66 6.53 -1.66
CA THR A 148 14.54 7.21 -2.31
C THR A 148 14.31 8.56 -1.68
N GLU A 149 14.17 9.59 -2.49
CA GLU A 149 13.75 10.92 -2.07
C GLU A 149 12.23 11.02 -2.12
N PHE A 150 11.62 11.70 -1.15
CA PHE A 150 10.18 11.94 -1.13
C PHE A 150 9.82 13.27 -0.47
N GLU A 151 8.62 13.76 -0.76
CA GLU A 151 8.10 15.00 -0.21
C GLU A 151 6.92 14.74 0.73
N TYR A 152 6.96 15.38 1.90
CA TYR A 152 5.92 15.34 2.91
C TYR A 152 5.82 16.68 3.64
N GLY A 153 4.63 17.24 3.71
CA GLY A 153 4.39 18.50 4.43
C GLY A 153 5.22 19.70 3.91
N GLY A 154 5.57 19.69 2.61
CA GLY A 154 6.41 20.74 1.99
C GLY A 154 7.90 20.61 2.25
N ASN A 155 8.36 19.52 2.88
CA ASN A 155 9.76 19.22 3.11
C ASN A 155 10.20 18.01 2.31
N ALA A 156 11.46 18.00 1.88
CA ALA A 156 12.10 16.86 1.25
C ALA A 156 12.74 15.95 2.32
N TYR A 157 12.55 14.65 2.13
CA TYR A 157 13.09 13.59 2.98
C TYR A 157 13.82 12.57 2.11
N VAL A 158 14.70 11.81 2.75
CA VAL A 158 15.37 10.66 2.15
C VAL A 158 15.04 9.43 2.98
N MET A 159 14.56 8.40 2.31
CA MET A 159 14.35 7.08 2.89
C MET A 159 15.44 6.14 2.40
N PHE A 160 16.03 5.42 3.34
CA PHE A 160 16.92 4.29 3.05
C PHE A 160 16.22 3.02 3.46
N PHE A 161 16.31 1.99 2.64
CA PHE A 161 15.92 0.66 3.07
C PHE A 161 16.98 -0.37 2.69
N HIS A 162 17.09 -1.37 3.56
CA HIS A 162 17.98 -2.50 3.42
C HIS A 162 17.15 -3.76 3.23
N THR A 163 17.45 -4.54 2.20
CA THR A 163 16.68 -5.73 1.86
C THR A 163 17.58 -6.87 1.40
N PHE A 164 17.15 -8.09 1.71
CA PHE A 164 17.69 -9.33 1.17
C PHE A 164 16.67 -9.94 0.19
N PRO A 165 16.74 -9.64 -1.10
CA PRO A 165 15.84 -10.27 -2.08
C PRO A 165 16.05 -11.77 -2.20
N ILE A 166 17.27 -12.22 -1.96
CA ILE A 166 17.69 -13.64 -1.97
C ILE A 166 18.57 -13.91 -0.75
N ASP A 167 18.22 -14.94 0.01
CA ASP A 167 19.10 -15.58 1.00
C ASP A 167 18.69 -17.05 1.10
N ILE A 168 19.38 -17.91 0.34
CA ILE A 168 19.05 -19.33 0.28
C ILE A 168 19.39 -20.05 1.58
N ASN A 169 20.43 -19.58 2.25
CA ASN A 169 20.90 -20.19 3.49
C ASN A 169 20.05 -19.80 4.70
N ASN A 170 19.46 -18.59 4.66
CA ASN A 170 18.64 -18.06 5.74
C ASN A 170 17.36 -17.43 5.15
N PRO A 171 16.38 -18.23 4.73
CA PRO A 171 15.18 -17.75 4.05
C PRO A 171 14.32 -16.80 4.90
N GLU A 172 14.48 -16.79 6.22
CA GLU A 172 13.85 -15.85 7.15
C GLU A 172 14.36 -14.41 7.01
N ASN A 173 15.55 -14.22 6.39
CA ASN A 173 16.07 -12.89 6.08
C ASN A 173 15.42 -12.27 4.84
N VAL A 174 14.78 -13.08 3.97
CA VAL A 174 14.26 -12.60 2.69
C VAL A 174 13.15 -11.57 2.91
N GLY A 175 13.38 -10.36 2.42
CA GLY A 175 12.52 -9.19 2.57
C GLY A 175 13.30 -7.97 3.04
N ILE A 176 12.57 -6.91 3.39
CA ILE A 176 13.16 -5.69 3.97
C ILE A 176 13.61 -6.00 5.39
N TYR A 177 14.83 -5.62 5.71
CA TYR A 177 15.39 -5.79 7.04
C TYR A 177 15.21 -4.52 7.90
N ASN A 178 15.37 -3.35 7.29
CA ASN A 178 15.09 -2.05 7.93
C ASN A 178 14.72 -0.98 6.90
N ILE A 179 14.07 0.06 7.37
CA ILE A 179 13.77 1.32 6.67
C ILE A 179 14.17 2.48 7.56
#